data_2ab8dcc0c566986d59eb3bbbd44f2030
#
_entry.id   2ab8dcc0c566986d59eb3bbbd44f2030
#
_cell.length_a   1.000
_cell.length_b   1.000
_cell.length_c   1.000
_cell.angle_alpha   90.00
_cell.angle_beta   90.00
_cell.angle_gamma   90.00
#
_symmetry.space_group_name_H-M   'P 1'
#
loop_
_entity.id
_entity.type
_entity.pdbx_description
1 polymer ?
#
loop_
_entity_poly.entity_id
_entity_poly.type
_entity_poly.pdbx_seq_one_letter_code
_entity_poly.pdbx_strand_id
1 'polypeptide(L)'
;MDGGSYVTNGTGSPAIYCTADISVSDATLTANASEGVVVEGKNSVALTDCEVTGNMSNTYNGDSDENIHCIMIYQSMSGDADVGEATFSAEGGSITAKTGDMFYITNTDCEITLKDVAFTLANDVFLRVEGNSSSRGWGTEGANGGDVTLTADSQEFAGNILVDEISSLALTMKNGTSYEGAINPDGDGGTVDVTLDDDSTWTLTGDSYITSFDGDTSNITANGYHLYVNGEQVL
;
A
#
# COMPACT_ATOMS: atom_id res chain seq x y z
N MET A 1 -15.00 1.52 -16.68
CA MET A 1 -14.38 0.89 -17.87
C MET A 1 -14.58 -0.62 -17.74
N ASP A 2 -14.93 -1.31 -18.80
CA ASP A 2 -15.25 -2.74 -18.75
C ASP A 2 -14.48 -3.47 -19.87
N GLY A 3 -13.57 -4.36 -19.48
CA GLY A 3 -12.69 -5.11 -20.37
C GLY A 3 -11.58 -4.30 -21.04
N GLY A 4 -10.77 -4.99 -21.81
CA GLY A 4 -9.71 -4.42 -22.65
C GLY A 4 -8.30 -4.62 -22.11
N SER A 5 -7.33 -4.19 -22.92
CA SER A 5 -5.92 -4.22 -22.58
C SER A 5 -5.30 -2.85 -22.86
N TYR A 6 -4.67 -2.28 -21.84
CA TYR A 6 -4.14 -0.93 -21.87
C TYR A 6 -2.64 -1.00 -21.49
N VAL A 7 -1.80 -0.43 -22.32
CA VAL A 7 -0.34 -0.50 -22.14
C VAL A 7 0.26 0.89 -22.25
N THR A 8 1.03 1.27 -21.26
CA THR A 8 1.87 2.47 -21.29
C THR A 8 3.35 2.09 -21.34
N ASN A 9 4.17 2.93 -21.99
CA ASN A 9 5.60 2.65 -22.19
C ASN A 9 6.52 3.79 -21.73
N GLY A 10 5.96 4.93 -21.37
CA GLY A 10 6.73 6.09 -20.96
C GLY A 10 7.09 6.05 -19.46
N THR A 11 8.26 6.56 -19.13
CA THR A 11 8.60 6.91 -17.74
C THR A 11 7.60 7.96 -17.24
N GLY A 12 7.08 7.79 -16.01
CA GLY A 12 6.04 8.67 -15.47
C GLY A 12 4.70 8.61 -16.23
N SER A 13 4.42 7.47 -16.86
CA SER A 13 3.16 7.22 -17.55
C SER A 13 2.49 5.98 -16.96
N PRO A 14 1.84 6.10 -15.80
CA PRO A 14 1.15 4.97 -15.17
C PRO A 14 0.04 4.44 -16.07
N ALA A 15 -0.40 3.19 -15.86
CA ALA A 15 -1.51 2.64 -16.61
C ALA A 15 -2.84 3.32 -16.21
N ILE A 16 -2.96 3.73 -14.95
CA ILE A 16 -4.01 4.64 -14.46
C ILE A 16 -3.34 5.79 -13.72
N TYR A 17 -3.64 7.03 -14.13
CA TYR A 17 -3.40 8.25 -13.36
C TYR A 17 -4.75 8.88 -13.02
N CYS A 18 -5.13 8.84 -11.74
CA CYS A 18 -6.47 9.16 -11.29
C CYS A 18 -6.51 10.53 -10.61
N THR A 19 -7.22 11.47 -11.24
CA THR A 19 -7.63 12.77 -10.70
C THR A 19 -9.15 12.94 -10.72
N ALA A 20 -9.88 11.81 -10.69
CA ALA A 20 -11.34 11.71 -10.67
C ALA A 20 -11.73 10.33 -10.09
N ASP A 21 -13.01 9.96 -10.14
CA ASP A 21 -13.44 8.61 -9.78
C ASP A 21 -13.31 7.66 -10.98
N ILE A 22 -12.52 6.60 -10.85
CA ILE A 22 -12.26 5.61 -11.88
C ILE A 22 -12.66 4.22 -11.40
N SER A 23 -13.52 3.55 -12.18
CA SER A 23 -13.83 2.14 -11.97
C SER A 23 -13.46 1.34 -13.22
N VAL A 24 -12.77 0.22 -13.03
CA VAL A 24 -12.30 -0.69 -14.08
C VAL A 24 -12.66 -2.12 -13.72
N SER A 25 -13.20 -2.87 -14.67
CA SER A 25 -13.45 -4.30 -14.51
C SER A 25 -12.92 -5.11 -15.70
N ASP A 26 -12.55 -6.37 -15.44
CA ASP A 26 -12.16 -7.37 -16.45
C ASP A 26 -11.08 -6.87 -17.45
N ALA A 27 -10.11 -6.10 -16.97
CA ALA A 27 -9.11 -5.45 -17.82
C ALA A 27 -7.68 -5.83 -17.47
N THR A 28 -6.80 -5.78 -18.47
CA THR A 28 -5.34 -5.89 -18.30
C THR A 28 -4.71 -4.50 -18.42
N LEU A 29 -4.02 -4.06 -17.38
CA LEU A 29 -3.41 -2.75 -17.24
C LEU A 29 -1.89 -2.92 -17.05
N THR A 30 -1.09 -2.44 -17.99
CA THR A 30 0.37 -2.64 -17.94
C THR A 30 1.10 -1.31 -18.13
N ALA A 31 1.93 -0.96 -17.15
CA ALA A 31 2.88 0.13 -17.26
C ALA A 31 4.31 -0.45 -17.36
N ASN A 32 4.98 -0.26 -18.50
CA ASN A 32 6.29 -0.84 -18.77
C ASN A 32 7.47 -0.03 -18.20
N ALA A 33 7.25 1.20 -17.78
CA ALA A 33 8.29 2.07 -17.22
C ALA A 33 7.73 3.06 -16.17
N SER A 34 6.62 2.71 -15.53
CA SER A 34 5.94 3.53 -14.54
C SER A 34 5.12 2.68 -13.58
N GLU A 35 4.40 3.32 -12.69
CA GLU A 35 3.44 2.73 -11.76
C GLU A 35 2.27 2.06 -12.51
N GLY A 36 1.70 1.02 -11.93
CA GLY A 36 0.44 0.45 -12.42
C GLY A 36 -0.73 1.40 -12.21
N VAL A 37 -0.82 1.97 -11.00
CA VAL A 37 -1.90 2.91 -10.63
C VAL A 37 -1.34 4.05 -9.79
N VAL A 38 -1.79 5.25 -10.08
CA VAL A 38 -1.59 6.45 -9.26
C VAL A 38 -2.94 7.06 -8.91
N VAL A 39 -3.18 7.30 -7.63
CA VAL A 39 -4.36 8.03 -7.12
C VAL A 39 -3.90 9.34 -6.50
N GLU A 40 -4.38 10.46 -7.02
CA GLU A 40 -4.03 11.79 -6.54
C GLU A 40 -5.21 12.50 -5.88
N GLY A 41 -5.01 12.99 -4.66
CA GLY A 41 -6.02 13.75 -3.91
C GLY A 41 -7.25 12.93 -3.54
N LYS A 42 -8.36 13.60 -3.26
CA LYS A 42 -9.63 12.98 -2.85
C LYS A 42 -10.35 12.23 -3.98
N ASN A 43 -9.64 11.41 -4.71
CA ASN A 43 -10.18 10.67 -5.84
C ASN A 43 -10.18 9.17 -5.55
N SER A 44 -10.87 8.39 -6.38
CA SER A 44 -11.03 6.97 -6.16
C SER A 44 -10.66 6.10 -7.35
N VAL A 45 -10.04 4.96 -7.07
CA VAL A 45 -9.86 3.87 -8.04
C VAL A 45 -10.49 2.60 -7.48
N ALA A 46 -11.39 2.00 -8.26
CA ALA A 46 -11.97 0.70 -7.97
C ALA A 46 -11.65 -0.28 -9.10
N LEU A 47 -11.00 -1.40 -8.76
CA LEU A 47 -10.62 -2.47 -9.67
C LEU A 47 -11.41 -3.73 -9.34
N THR A 48 -12.00 -4.38 -10.35
CA THR A 48 -12.67 -5.68 -10.19
C THR A 48 -12.16 -6.63 -11.27
N ASP A 49 -11.63 -7.80 -10.86
CA ASP A 49 -11.10 -8.83 -11.76
C ASP A 49 -10.09 -8.27 -12.80
N CYS A 50 -9.24 -7.35 -12.36
CA CYS A 50 -8.23 -6.73 -13.22
C CYS A 50 -6.85 -7.37 -13.04
N GLU A 51 -6.07 -7.40 -14.13
CA GLU A 51 -4.64 -7.73 -14.10
C GLU A 51 -3.84 -6.44 -14.21
N VAL A 52 -3.15 -6.04 -13.14
CA VAL A 52 -2.34 -4.81 -13.11
C VAL A 52 -0.87 -5.16 -13.04
N THR A 53 -0.05 -4.51 -13.86
CA THR A 53 1.40 -4.62 -13.80
C THR A 53 2.03 -3.23 -13.79
N GLY A 54 2.83 -2.94 -12.75
CA GLY A 54 3.70 -1.78 -12.66
C GLY A 54 5.17 -2.18 -12.82
N ASN A 55 5.95 -1.35 -13.51
CA ASN A 55 7.39 -1.52 -13.69
C ASN A 55 8.08 -0.15 -13.66
N MET A 56 7.89 0.57 -12.54
CA MET A 56 8.45 1.90 -12.37
C MET A 56 9.98 1.85 -12.46
N SER A 57 10.57 2.79 -13.19
CA SER A 57 12.02 2.97 -13.23
C SER A 57 12.47 3.86 -12.06
N ASN A 58 13.73 3.75 -11.67
CA ASN A 58 14.34 4.61 -10.67
C ASN A 58 14.68 6.03 -11.18
N THR A 59 14.16 6.40 -12.36
CA THR A 59 14.43 7.71 -12.97
C THR A 59 13.12 8.27 -13.49
N TYR A 60 12.73 9.41 -13.01
CA TYR A 60 11.57 10.17 -13.46
C TYR A 60 12.01 11.56 -13.92
N ASN A 61 11.73 11.93 -15.17
CA ASN A 61 12.14 13.21 -15.77
C ASN A 61 13.63 13.57 -15.58
N GLY A 62 14.49 12.56 -15.44
CA GLY A 62 15.92 12.75 -15.20
C GLY A 62 16.32 12.85 -13.73
N ASP A 63 15.37 12.90 -12.82
CA ASP A 63 15.61 12.86 -11.37
C ASP A 63 15.54 11.42 -10.85
N SER A 64 16.30 11.13 -9.80
CA SER A 64 16.18 9.85 -9.09
C SER A 64 14.93 9.88 -8.22
N ASP A 65 14.07 8.88 -8.35
CA ASP A 65 13.00 8.64 -7.40
C ASP A 65 13.56 8.01 -6.12
N GLU A 66 13.17 8.54 -4.97
CA GLU A 66 13.58 8.00 -3.67
C GLU A 66 12.86 6.68 -3.38
N ASN A 67 11.63 6.54 -3.90
CA ASN A 67 10.77 5.39 -3.72
C ASN A 67 10.29 4.85 -5.07
N ILE A 68 10.59 3.57 -5.34
CA ILE A 68 10.09 2.84 -6.52
C ILE A 68 8.93 1.96 -6.06
N HIS A 69 7.80 2.02 -6.74
CA HIS A 69 6.57 1.36 -6.31
C HIS A 69 5.66 0.99 -7.49
N CYS A 70 4.68 0.13 -7.23
CA CYS A 70 3.68 -0.29 -8.22
C CYS A 70 2.40 0.56 -8.14
N ILE A 71 1.91 0.79 -6.93
CA ILE A 71 0.71 1.60 -6.68
C ILE A 71 1.09 2.78 -5.79
N MET A 72 0.71 3.98 -6.20
CA MET A 72 0.93 5.20 -5.46
C MET A 72 -0.39 5.88 -5.10
N ILE A 73 -0.53 6.30 -3.85
CA ILE A 73 -1.63 7.15 -3.39
C ILE A 73 -1.01 8.37 -2.70
N TYR A 74 -1.33 9.56 -3.18
CA TYR A 74 -0.66 10.75 -2.70
C TYR A 74 -1.48 12.01 -2.93
N GLN A 75 -1.10 13.07 -2.26
CA GLN A 75 -1.57 14.42 -2.56
C GLN A 75 -0.41 15.24 -3.12
N SER A 76 -0.48 15.61 -4.40
CA SER A 76 0.41 16.62 -4.94
C SER A 76 -0.01 18.02 -4.44
N MET A 77 0.85 18.99 -4.65
CA MET A 77 0.54 20.39 -4.40
C MET A 77 0.34 21.18 -5.71
N SER A 78 0.15 20.47 -6.82
CA SER A 78 -0.01 21.06 -8.15
C SER A 78 -1.38 21.74 -8.36
N GLY A 79 -2.40 21.32 -7.61
CA GLY A 79 -3.78 21.76 -7.77
C GLY A 79 -4.54 20.98 -8.85
N ASP A 80 -4.00 19.88 -9.36
CA ASP A 80 -4.66 19.02 -10.34
C ASP A 80 -5.77 18.17 -9.70
N ALA A 81 -5.69 17.93 -8.40
CA ALA A 81 -6.70 17.25 -7.61
C ALA A 81 -7.01 18.05 -6.33
N ASP A 82 -8.26 17.98 -5.89
CA ASP A 82 -8.67 18.54 -4.61
C ASP A 82 -8.07 17.74 -3.44
N VAL A 83 -7.71 18.43 -2.37
CA VAL A 83 -7.22 17.82 -1.13
C VAL A 83 -8.36 17.08 -0.43
N GLY A 84 -8.05 15.88 0.10
CA GLY A 84 -8.98 15.07 0.88
C GLY A 84 -8.61 13.60 0.83
N GLU A 85 -9.44 12.77 1.46
CA GLU A 85 -9.22 11.34 1.58
C GLU A 85 -9.32 10.65 0.22
N ALA A 86 -8.27 9.91 -0.14
CA ALA A 86 -8.24 9.07 -1.33
C ALA A 86 -8.87 7.70 -1.05
N THR A 87 -9.35 7.02 -2.09
CA THR A 87 -9.86 5.65 -1.95
C THR A 87 -9.28 4.74 -3.02
N PHE A 88 -8.78 3.59 -2.61
CA PHE A 88 -8.37 2.52 -3.51
C PHE A 88 -9.07 1.21 -3.12
N SER A 89 -9.69 0.55 -4.08
CA SER A 89 -10.24 -0.79 -3.85
C SER A 89 -9.88 -1.75 -4.96
N ALA A 90 -9.58 -2.99 -4.60
CA ALA A 90 -9.37 -4.07 -5.55
C ALA A 90 -10.07 -5.35 -5.06
N GLU A 91 -10.87 -5.95 -5.93
CA GLU A 91 -11.55 -7.23 -5.68
C GLU A 91 -11.27 -8.19 -6.84
N GLY A 92 -10.70 -9.36 -6.53
CA GLY A 92 -10.30 -10.34 -7.55
C GLY A 92 -9.10 -9.88 -8.40
N GLY A 93 -8.76 -10.69 -9.40
CA GLY A 93 -7.67 -10.38 -10.31
C GLY A 93 -6.27 -10.44 -9.68
N SER A 94 -5.33 -9.66 -10.22
CA SER A 94 -3.94 -9.67 -9.76
C SER A 94 -3.24 -8.33 -9.90
N ILE A 95 -2.29 -8.05 -9.00
CA ILE A 95 -1.43 -6.88 -9.05
C ILE A 95 0.03 -7.33 -8.95
N THR A 96 0.85 -6.97 -9.94
CA THR A 96 2.25 -7.35 -10.06
C THR A 96 3.15 -6.12 -10.03
N ALA A 97 3.98 -6.00 -9.00
CA ALA A 97 5.12 -5.11 -9.01
C ALA A 97 6.30 -5.81 -9.69
N LYS A 98 6.86 -5.23 -10.74
CA LYS A 98 8.11 -5.69 -11.37
C LYS A 98 9.34 -5.09 -10.72
N THR A 99 9.16 -3.94 -10.07
CA THR A 99 10.20 -3.17 -9.36
C THR A 99 9.60 -2.51 -8.15
N GLY A 100 10.40 -2.31 -7.10
CA GLY A 100 10.05 -1.54 -5.91
C GLY A 100 8.96 -2.16 -5.04
N ASP A 101 8.37 -1.31 -4.23
CA ASP A 101 7.34 -1.67 -3.26
C ASP A 101 5.97 -1.90 -3.93
N MET A 102 5.08 -2.67 -3.29
CA MET A 102 3.75 -2.87 -3.86
C MET A 102 2.91 -1.59 -3.75
N PHE A 103 2.84 -0.99 -2.55
CA PHE A 103 2.13 0.27 -2.29
C PHE A 103 3.06 1.31 -1.68
N TYR A 104 2.94 2.55 -2.13
CA TYR A 104 3.55 3.73 -1.54
C TYR A 104 2.51 4.82 -1.30
N ILE A 105 2.38 5.25 -0.03
CA ILE A 105 1.41 6.26 0.40
C ILE A 105 2.17 7.42 1.02
N THR A 106 1.89 8.64 0.56
CA THR A 106 2.59 9.84 1.05
C THR A 106 1.72 11.09 0.94
N ASN A 107 1.80 11.96 1.94
CA ASN A 107 1.12 13.26 1.99
C ASN A 107 -0.40 13.18 1.76
N THR A 108 -1.06 12.13 2.27
CA THR A 108 -2.50 11.95 2.06
C THR A 108 -3.12 11.06 3.13
N ASP A 109 -4.42 11.28 3.35
CA ASP A 109 -5.28 10.33 4.06
C ASP A 109 -5.90 9.39 3.02
N CYS A 110 -5.98 8.07 3.29
CA CYS A 110 -6.62 7.17 2.36
C CYS A 110 -7.25 5.92 2.98
N GLU A 111 -8.29 5.42 2.30
CA GLU A 111 -8.87 4.11 2.55
C GLU A 111 -8.44 3.12 1.45
N ILE A 112 -7.93 1.96 1.86
CA ILE A 112 -7.57 0.85 0.97
C ILE A 112 -8.42 -0.37 1.34
N THR A 113 -9.11 -0.95 0.36
CA THR A 113 -9.84 -2.21 0.54
C THR A 113 -9.34 -3.25 -0.45
N LEU A 114 -8.90 -4.40 0.07
CA LEU A 114 -8.37 -5.52 -0.73
C LEU A 114 -9.19 -6.77 -0.45
N LYS A 115 -9.62 -7.46 -1.51
CA LYS A 115 -10.37 -8.70 -1.41
C LYS A 115 -10.02 -9.65 -2.55
N ASP A 116 -9.56 -10.86 -2.19
CA ASP A 116 -9.27 -11.94 -3.16
C ASP A 116 -8.29 -11.54 -4.30
N VAL A 117 -7.38 -10.62 -4.05
CA VAL A 117 -6.39 -10.14 -5.02
C VAL A 117 -5.10 -10.95 -4.94
N ALA A 118 -4.62 -11.46 -6.06
CA ALA A 118 -3.32 -12.12 -6.13
C ALA A 118 -2.19 -11.10 -6.28
N PHE A 119 -1.28 -11.03 -5.32
CA PHE A 119 -0.13 -10.12 -5.36
C PHE A 119 1.16 -10.83 -5.80
N THR A 120 1.96 -10.15 -6.61
CA THR A 120 3.35 -10.54 -6.91
C THR A 120 4.26 -9.35 -6.61
N LEU A 121 5.10 -9.50 -5.59
CA LEU A 121 6.02 -8.47 -5.13
C LEU A 121 7.36 -8.56 -5.87
N ALA A 122 8.00 -7.42 -6.07
CA ALA A 122 9.36 -7.33 -6.61
C ALA A 122 10.43 -7.37 -5.50
N ASN A 123 10.07 -6.95 -4.30
CA ASN A 123 10.90 -6.96 -3.09
C ASN A 123 10.04 -7.45 -1.91
N ASP A 124 10.50 -7.27 -0.70
CA ASP A 124 9.83 -7.72 0.53
C ASP A 124 8.91 -6.67 1.17
N VAL A 125 8.61 -5.56 0.49
CA VAL A 125 7.73 -4.50 1.02
C VAL A 125 6.38 -4.52 0.32
N PHE A 126 5.34 -4.81 1.11
CA PHE A 126 3.95 -4.75 0.65
C PHE A 126 3.38 -3.33 0.73
N LEU A 127 3.58 -2.65 1.85
CA LEU A 127 3.07 -1.30 2.06
C LEU A 127 4.12 -0.42 2.71
N ARG A 128 4.34 0.73 2.11
CA ARG A 128 5.13 1.82 2.68
C ARG A 128 4.26 3.04 2.86
N VAL A 129 4.17 3.54 4.08
CA VAL A 129 3.47 4.78 4.45
C VAL A 129 4.51 5.69 5.06
N GLU A 130 4.95 6.69 4.30
CA GLU A 130 6.01 7.58 4.76
C GLU A 130 5.95 8.96 4.11
N GLY A 131 6.55 9.94 4.76
CA GLY A 131 6.77 11.25 4.19
C GLY A 131 7.69 11.20 2.98
N ASN A 132 7.70 12.28 2.22
CA ASN A 132 8.58 12.45 1.08
C ASN A 132 9.51 13.64 1.27
N SER A 133 10.61 13.67 0.51
CA SER A 133 11.59 14.72 0.62
C SER A 133 11.10 16.05 0.03
N SER A 134 11.71 17.14 0.48
CA SER A 134 11.42 18.49 -0.02
C SER A 134 11.66 18.65 -1.52
N SER A 135 12.47 17.79 -2.14
CA SER A 135 12.72 17.80 -3.58
C SER A 135 11.51 17.39 -4.41
N ARG A 136 10.61 16.58 -3.84
CA ARG A 136 9.33 16.23 -4.46
C ARG A 136 8.32 17.36 -4.42
N GLY A 137 8.33 18.15 -3.35
CA GLY A 137 7.40 19.26 -3.17
C GLY A 137 5.96 18.84 -2.86
N TRP A 138 5.75 17.60 -2.41
CA TRP A 138 4.45 17.09 -1.96
C TRP A 138 4.31 17.30 -0.46
N GLY A 139 3.57 18.32 -0.07
CA GLY A 139 3.43 18.75 1.32
C GLY A 139 4.67 19.40 1.90
N THR A 140 4.77 19.38 3.22
CA THR A 140 5.91 19.92 3.96
C THR A 140 6.71 18.75 4.54
N GLU A 141 7.97 18.63 4.19
CA GLU A 141 8.87 17.61 4.72
C GLU A 141 8.78 17.54 6.25
N GLY A 142 8.65 16.32 6.81
CA GLY A 142 8.42 16.08 8.24
C GLY A 142 6.97 16.25 8.72
N ALA A 143 6.04 16.63 7.81
CA ALA A 143 4.59 16.73 8.08
C ALA A 143 3.75 16.29 6.86
N ASN A 144 4.34 15.48 6.00
CA ASN A 144 3.76 14.97 4.77
C ASN A 144 3.70 13.43 4.74
N GLY A 145 3.46 12.83 5.90
CA GLY A 145 3.19 11.40 6.03
C GLY A 145 1.84 11.01 5.43
N GLY A 146 1.47 9.75 5.60
CA GLY A 146 0.16 9.21 5.24
C GLY A 146 -0.65 8.82 6.47
N ASP A 147 -1.98 8.94 6.39
CA ASP A 147 -2.92 8.39 7.36
C ASP A 147 -3.79 7.34 6.65
N VAL A 148 -3.54 6.05 6.92
CA VAL A 148 -4.05 4.95 6.10
C VAL A 148 -4.98 4.06 6.90
N THR A 149 -6.17 3.80 6.33
CA THR A 149 -7.04 2.69 6.75
C THR A 149 -6.97 1.58 5.70
N LEU A 150 -6.39 0.43 6.07
CA LEU A 150 -6.30 -0.75 5.20
C LEU A 150 -7.23 -1.86 5.72
N THR A 151 -8.18 -2.25 4.89
CA THR A 151 -9.03 -3.43 5.13
C THR A 151 -8.66 -4.55 4.17
N ALA A 152 -8.20 -5.68 4.71
CA ALA A 152 -8.00 -6.93 4.01
C ALA A 152 -9.15 -7.89 4.36
N ASP A 153 -9.97 -8.25 3.37
CA ASP A 153 -11.18 -9.05 3.51
C ASP A 153 -11.05 -10.33 2.68
N SER A 154 -10.98 -11.48 3.30
CA SER A 154 -10.74 -12.76 2.60
C SER A 154 -9.50 -12.69 1.70
N GLN A 155 -8.45 -12.02 2.18
CA GLN A 155 -7.25 -11.67 1.41
C GLN A 155 -6.04 -12.47 1.89
N GLU A 156 -5.31 -13.06 0.95
CA GLU A 156 -3.96 -13.58 1.21
C GLU A 156 -2.94 -12.57 0.71
N PHE A 157 -2.01 -12.16 1.57
CA PHE A 157 -0.94 -11.24 1.17
C PHE A 157 0.33 -11.45 2.02
N ALA A 158 1.47 -11.07 1.44
CA ALA A 158 2.77 -11.18 2.09
C ALA A 158 3.62 -9.93 1.86
N GLY A 159 4.66 -9.78 2.69
CA GLY A 159 5.62 -8.68 2.64
C GLY A 159 5.50 -7.73 3.84
N ASN A 160 6.54 -6.95 4.06
CA ASN A 160 6.63 -6.05 5.20
C ASN A 160 5.73 -4.82 5.03
N ILE A 161 5.25 -4.32 6.14
CA ILE A 161 4.54 -3.04 6.25
C ILE A 161 5.46 -2.06 6.99
N LEU A 162 5.74 -0.94 6.36
CA LEU A 162 6.63 0.10 6.88
C LEU A 162 5.84 1.41 7.03
N VAL A 163 5.80 1.93 8.24
CA VAL A 163 5.09 3.18 8.57
C VAL A 163 6.06 4.08 9.31
N ASP A 164 6.41 5.24 8.77
CA ASP A 164 7.36 6.15 9.38
C ASP A 164 6.76 6.92 10.58
N GLU A 165 7.60 7.63 11.33
CA GLU A 165 7.23 8.32 12.57
C GLU A 165 6.15 9.40 12.41
N ILE A 166 5.92 9.90 11.19
CA ILE A 166 4.95 10.95 10.89
C ILE A 166 3.68 10.44 10.21
N SER A 167 3.55 9.11 10.12
CA SER A 167 2.44 8.43 9.45
C SER A 167 1.65 7.54 10.41
N SER A 168 0.47 7.11 9.98
CA SER A 168 -0.34 6.16 10.72
C SER A 168 -1.00 5.10 9.81
N LEU A 169 -1.28 3.92 10.41
CA LEU A 169 -1.98 2.82 9.75
C LEU A 169 -2.99 2.18 10.71
N ALA A 170 -4.23 2.08 10.28
CA ALA A 170 -5.22 1.17 10.87
C ALA A 170 -5.40 -0.03 9.94
N LEU A 171 -4.88 -1.20 10.33
CA LEU A 171 -4.98 -2.44 9.57
C LEU A 171 -6.06 -3.34 10.14
N THR A 172 -7.07 -3.67 9.33
CA THR A 172 -8.10 -4.65 9.67
C THR A 172 -7.98 -5.89 8.78
N MET A 173 -7.80 -7.05 9.38
CA MET A 173 -7.76 -8.37 8.73
C MET A 173 -8.99 -9.17 9.14
N LYS A 174 -9.83 -9.55 8.17
CA LYS A 174 -11.11 -10.21 8.45
C LYS A 174 -11.49 -11.26 7.42
N ASN A 175 -12.45 -12.10 7.81
CA ASN A 175 -13.08 -13.13 6.97
C ASN A 175 -12.09 -14.15 6.40
N GLY A 176 -11.15 -14.62 7.21
CA GLY A 176 -10.16 -15.62 6.80
C GLY A 176 -8.96 -15.02 6.05
N THR A 177 -8.68 -13.75 6.26
CA THR A 177 -7.47 -13.11 5.74
C THR A 177 -6.22 -13.78 6.31
N SER A 178 -5.20 -13.97 5.47
CA SER A 178 -3.90 -14.50 5.86
C SER A 178 -2.81 -13.49 5.48
N TYR A 179 -2.07 -13.03 6.47
CA TYR A 179 -0.91 -12.15 6.30
C TYR A 179 0.39 -12.85 6.69
N GLU A 180 1.41 -12.74 5.84
CA GLU A 180 2.77 -13.20 6.12
C GLU A 180 3.76 -12.04 5.97
N GLY A 181 4.24 -11.49 7.08
CA GLY A 181 5.10 -10.32 7.05
C GLY A 181 5.47 -9.78 8.42
N ALA A 182 6.30 -8.75 8.43
CA ALA A 182 6.63 -7.97 9.62
C ALA A 182 6.11 -6.53 9.47
N ILE A 183 5.79 -5.92 10.59
CA ILE A 183 5.39 -4.51 10.67
C ILE A 183 6.46 -3.73 11.41
N ASN A 184 7.05 -2.72 10.76
CA ASN A 184 8.13 -1.88 11.28
C ASN A 184 9.26 -2.70 11.92
N PRO A 185 9.90 -3.65 11.19
CA PRO A 185 10.85 -4.60 11.79
C PRO A 185 12.09 -3.96 12.44
N ASP A 186 12.40 -2.73 12.10
CA ASP A 186 13.52 -1.98 12.68
C ASP A 186 13.19 -1.37 14.06
N GLY A 187 11.92 -1.42 14.47
CA GLY A 187 11.44 -0.92 15.77
C GLY A 187 11.11 0.57 15.81
N ASP A 188 11.47 1.30 14.76
CA ASP A 188 11.14 2.72 14.59
C ASP A 188 9.92 2.83 13.68
N GLY A 189 8.92 3.64 14.06
CA GLY A 189 7.74 3.82 13.23
C GLY A 189 6.65 4.67 13.87
N GLY A 190 5.64 4.94 13.06
CA GLY A 190 4.45 5.70 13.44
C GLY A 190 3.42 4.87 14.18
N THR A 191 2.22 5.40 14.24
CA THR A 191 1.09 4.70 14.87
C THR A 191 0.60 3.58 13.98
N VAL A 192 0.58 2.34 14.51
CA VAL A 192 0.01 1.19 13.81
C VAL A 192 -0.97 0.47 14.73
N ASP A 193 -2.24 0.48 14.33
CA ASP A 193 -3.32 -0.22 15.02
C ASP A 193 -3.74 -1.43 14.18
N VAL A 194 -3.69 -2.63 14.76
CA VAL A 194 -4.00 -3.89 14.07
C VAL A 194 -5.22 -4.54 14.69
N THR A 195 -6.23 -4.84 13.85
CA THR A 195 -7.38 -5.67 14.20
C THR A 195 -7.33 -6.98 13.43
N LEU A 196 -7.39 -8.11 14.12
CA LEU A 196 -7.38 -9.46 13.57
C LEU A 196 -8.60 -10.22 14.07
N ASP A 197 -9.51 -10.57 13.17
CA ASP A 197 -10.68 -11.36 13.57
C ASP A 197 -10.33 -12.83 13.87
N ASP A 198 -11.31 -13.58 14.41
CA ASP A 198 -11.12 -14.95 14.86
C ASP A 198 -10.78 -15.95 13.73
N ASP A 199 -11.13 -15.63 12.49
CA ASP A 199 -10.92 -16.49 11.32
C ASP A 199 -9.65 -16.15 10.54
N SER A 200 -9.01 -15.02 10.85
CA SER A 200 -7.82 -14.50 10.14
C SER A 200 -6.53 -14.88 10.87
N THR A 201 -5.41 -14.87 10.15
CA THR A 201 -4.11 -15.28 10.68
C THR A 201 -3.00 -14.34 10.27
N TRP A 202 -1.99 -14.21 11.16
CA TRP A 202 -0.76 -13.47 10.88
C TRP A 202 0.47 -14.34 11.19
N THR A 203 1.33 -14.56 10.19
CA THR A 203 2.62 -15.22 10.36
C THR A 203 3.75 -14.19 10.33
N LEU A 204 4.50 -14.10 11.42
CA LEU A 204 5.64 -13.17 11.49
C LEU A 204 6.80 -13.66 10.64
N THR A 205 7.41 -12.75 9.88
CA THR A 205 8.66 -12.97 9.13
C THR A 205 9.83 -12.15 9.67
N GLY A 206 9.58 -11.34 10.68
CA GLY A 206 10.51 -10.50 11.43
C GLY A 206 9.87 -10.03 12.72
N ASP A 207 10.67 -9.48 13.64
CA ASP A 207 10.12 -8.79 14.80
C ASP A 207 9.17 -7.68 14.31
N SER A 208 8.06 -7.49 15.00
CA SER A 208 7.03 -6.55 14.59
C SER A 208 6.66 -5.61 15.72
N TYR A 209 6.55 -4.31 15.40
CA TYR A 209 6.32 -3.24 16.36
C TYR A 209 5.07 -2.46 15.96
N ILE A 210 4.04 -2.52 16.82
CA ILE A 210 2.75 -1.87 16.60
C ILE A 210 2.30 -1.11 17.85
N THR A 211 1.35 -0.21 17.68
CA THR A 211 0.81 0.63 18.76
C THR A 211 -0.28 -0.07 19.53
N SER A 212 -1.21 -0.74 18.83
CA SER A 212 -2.29 -1.50 19.46
C SER A 212 -2.63 -2.77 18.67
N PHE A 213 -3.17 -3.77 19.39
CA PHE A 213 -3.64 -5.01 18.81
C PHE A 213 -5.01 -5.38 19.39
N ASP A 214 -5.99 -5.60 18.52
CA ASP A 214 -7.31 -6.10 18.84
C ASP A 214 -7.50 -7.44 18.14
N GLY A 215 -7.50 -8.55 18.89
CA GLY A 215 -7.62 -9.92 18.38
C GLY A 215 -7.07 -10.96 19.37
N ASP A 216 -7.07 -12.22 18.95
CA ASP A 216 -6.49 -13.31 19.73
C ASP A 216 -5.04 -13.60 19.23
N THR A 217 -4.06 -13.47 20.11
CA THR A 217 -2.65 -13.77 19.78
C THR A 217 -2.42 -15.22 19.38
N SER A 218 -3.35 -16.15 19.68
CA SER A 218 -3.29 -17.54 19.20
C SER A 218 -3.45 -17.66 17.68
N ASN A 219 -3.98 -16.64 17.02
CA ASN A 219 -4.07 -16.54 15.56
C ASN A 219 -2.79 -15.98 14.92
N ILE A 220 -1.77 -15.67 15.74
CA ILE A 220 -0.47 -15.20 15.26
C ILE A 220 0.56 -16.33 15.40
N THR A 221 1.22 -16.67 14.29
CA THR A 221 2.34 -17.61 14.28
C THR A 221 3.64 -16.81 14.41
N ALA A 222 4.28 -16.90 15.56
CA ALA A 222 5.50 -16.14 15.86
C ALA A 222 6.71 -16.52 14.98
N ASN A 223 6.82 -17.80 14.58
CA ASN A 223 7.87 -18.30 13.66
C ASN A 223 9.31 -18.01 14.13
N GLY A 224 9.50 -17.82 15.45
CA GLY A 224 10.78 -17.49 16.06
C GLY A 224 11.05 -15.98 16.20
N TYR A 225 10.12 -15.14 15.82
CA TYR A 225 10.14 -13.69 15.97
C TYR A 225 9.24 -13.23 17.10
N HIS A 226 9.18 -11.93 17.35
CA HIS A 226 8.44 -11.34 18.46
C HIS A 226 7.47 -10.27 17.96
N LEU A 227 6.34 -10.17 18.66
CA LEU A 227 5.41 -9.04 18.49
C LEU A 227 5.52 -8.13 19.71
N TYR A 228 5.76 -6.86 19.45
CA TYR A 228 5.77 -5.79 20.44
C TYR A 228 4.55 -4.89 20.22
N VAL A 229 3.77 -4.70 21.28
CA VAL A 229 2.61 -3.79 21.30
C VAL A 229 2.89 -2.69 22.29
N ASN A 230 2.92 -1.44 21.82
CA ASN A 230 3.27 -0.26 22.63
C ASN A 230 4.56 -0.44 23.43
N GLY A 231 5.56 -1.08 22.80
CA GLY A 231 6.88 -1.36 23.39
C GLY A 231 6.94 -2.57 24.33
N GLU A 232 5.83 -3.26 24.60
CA GLU A 232 5.80 -4.48 25.42
C GLU A 232 5.75 -5.71 24.52
N GLN A 233 6.62 -6.69 24.76
CA GLN A 233 6.59 -7.97 24.05
C GLN A 233 5.35 -8.77 24.48
N VAL A 234 4.51 -9.17 23.51
CA VAL A 234 3.28 -9.94 23.74
C VAL A 234 3.34 -11.35 23.14
N LEU A 235 4.31 -11.60 22.23
CA LEU A 235 4.66 -12.90 21.66
C LEU A 235 6.16 -13.06 21.56
#